data_b651946b6b0ff407d64c3ed5e55eb3aa
#
_entry.id   b651946b6b0ff407d64c3ed5e55eb3aa
#
_cell.length_a   1.000
_cell.length_b   1.000
_cell.length_c   1.000
_cell.angle_alpha   90.00
_cell.angle_beta   90.00
_cell.angle_gamma   90.00
#
_symmetry.space_group_name_H-M   'P 1'
#
loop_
_entity.id
_entity.type
_entity.pdbx_description
1 polymer ?
#
loop_
_entity_poly.entity_id
_entity_poly.type
_entity_poly.pdbx_seq_one_letter_code
_entity_poly.pdbx_strand_id
1 'polypeptide(L)'
;MNEAAEIGIFGGTGIYDSGLLKDSKEVTIDTPYGKTSDVITIGEFNGRQIAFMPRHGKKHTIPPHLINFRANIWAFKELGIKRIIAPSAVGSLKEEFEPGHFALPSQFIDFTKSREGTFS
;
A
#
# COMPACT_ATOMS: atom_id res chain seq x y z
N MET A 1 -17.18 13.52 1.69
CA MET A 1 -16.48 12.31 2.14
C MET A 1 -15.75 12.57 3.44
N ASN A 2 -16.00 11.75 4.44
CA ASN A 2 -15.32 11.86 5.72
C ASN A 2 -13.92 11.24 5.63
N GLU A 3 -12.95 11.90 6.24
CA GLU A 3 -11.62 11.33 6.34
C GLU A 3 -11.64 10.18 7.34
N ALA A 4 -11.36 8.97 6.89
CA ALA A 4 -11.26 7.79 7.74
C ALA A 4 -9.82 7.58 8.23
N ALA A 5 -8.85 8.05 7.47
CA ALA A 5 -7.44 7.97 7.81
C ALA A 5 -6.67 9.05 7.05
N GLU A 6 -5.53 9.50 7.59
CA GLU A 6 -4.70 10.50 6.91
C GLU A 6 -3.53 9.88 6.17
N ILE A 7 -3.04 8.73 6.61
CA ILE A 7 -1.90 8.03 6.05
C ILE A 7 -2.34 6.64 5.61
N GLY A 8 -1.97 6.25 4.39
CA GLY A 8 -2.20 4.91 3.89
C GLY A 8 -0.89 4.18 3.69
N ILE A 9 -0.88 2.89 3.98
CA ILE A 9 0.28 2.03 3.79
C ILE A 9 -0.11 0.88 2.86
N PHE A 10 0.61 0.75 1.75
CA PHE A 10 0.55 -0.44 0.92
C PHE A 10 1.66 -1.37 1.36
N GLY A 11 1.31 -2.42 2.13
CA GLY A 11 2.30 -3.39 2.58
C GLY A 11 2.82 -4.24 1.43
N GLY A 12 4.12 -4.43 1.36
CA GLY A 12 4.78 -5.29 0.40
C GLY A 12 5.27 -6.58 1.05
N THR A 13 6.22 -7.24 0.41
CA THR A 13 6.82 -8.47 0.92
C THR A 13 7.36 -8.27 2.33
N GLY A 14 6.92 -9.10 3.26
CA GLY A 14 7.29 -9.03 4.66
C GLY A 14 6.41 -8.12 5.52
N ILE A 15 5.49 -7.37 4.92
CA ILE A 15 4.59 -6.48 5.64
C ILE A 15 3.15 -6.83 5.22
N TYR A 16 2.57 -7.80 5.93
CA TYR A 16 1.27 -8.38 5.54
C TYR A 16 0.14 -8.05 6.50
N ASP A 17 0.42 -7.70 7.72
CA ASP A 17 -0.62 -7.47 8.68
C ASP A 17 -0.48 -6.10 9.35
N SER A 18 -1.54 -5.72 10.01
CA SER A 18 -1.67 -4.43 10.68
C SER A 18 -1.73 -4.60 12.19
N GLY A 19 -1.00 -5.60 12.72
CA GLY A 19 -1.07 -5.94 14.14
C GLY A 19 -0.68 -4.83 15.11
N LEU A 20 0.00 -3.78 14.61
CA LEU A 20 0.35 -2.62 15.43
C LEU A 20 -0.76 -1.58 15.54
N LEU A 21 -1.84 -1.73 14.77
CA LEU A 21 -2.94 -0.77 14.79
C LEU A 21 -3.92 -1.11 15.92
N LYS A 22 -4.28 -0.09 16.69
CA LYS A 22 -5.26 -0.22 17.79
C LYS A 22 -6.66 0.10 17.29
N ASP A 23 -7.65 -0.57 17.88
CA ASP A 23 -9.06 -0.33 17.57
C ASP A 23 -9.33 -0.42 16.08
N SER A 24 -8.71 -1.41 15.44
CA SER A 24 -8.79 -1.55 13.99
C SER A 24 -10.13 -2.12 13.54
N LYS A 25 -10.51 -1.71 12.33
CA LYS A 25 -11.67 -2.27 11.64
C LYS A 25 -11.31 -2.49 10.18
N GLU A 26 -11.98 -3.43 9.56
CA GLU A 26 -11.82 -3.70 8.14
C GLU A 26 -12.92 -3.03 7.34
N VAL A 27 -12.54 -2.40 6.24
CA VAL A 27 -13.50 -1.80 5.32
C VAL A 27 -13.22 -2.27 3.90
N THR A 28 -14.26 -2.33 3.10
CA THR A 28 -14.17 -2.65 1.68
C THR A 28 -14.71 -1.46 0.90
N ILE A 29 -13.96 -1.03 -0.10
CA ILE A 29 -14.35 0.09 -0.96
C ILE A 29 -14.60 -0.45 -2.36
N ASP A 30 -15.81 -0.19 -2.88
CA ASP A 30 -16.11 -0.51 -4.28
C ASP A 30 -15.48 0.56 -5.17
N THR A 31 -14.74 0.13 -6.18
CA THR A 31 -14.07 1.05 -7.09
C THR A 31 -14.53 0.84 -8.52
N PRO A 32 -14.51 1.89 -9.36
CA PRO A 32 -14.83 1.75 -10.78
C PRO A 32 -13.77 0.96 -11.55
N TYR A 33 -12.66 0.62 -10.91
CA TYR A 33 -11.55 -0.12 -11.53
C TYR A 33 -11.51 -1.59 -11.12
N GLY A 34 -12.50 -2.05 -10.34
CA GLY A 34 -12.54 -3.43 -9.87
C GLY A 34 -12.14 -3.55 -8.41
N LYS A 35 -11.72 -4.74 -8.03
CA LYS A 35 -11.41 -5.04 -6.64
C LYS A 35 -10.02 -4.55 -6.24
N THR A 36 -9.90 -4.11 -4.99
CA THR A 36 -8.61 -3.86 -4.36
C THR A 36 -7.90 -5.17 -4.04
N SER A 37 -6.61 -5.09 -3.74
CA SER A 37 -5.80 -6.28 -3.40
C SER A 37 -6.35 -7.04 -2.19
N ASP A 38 -6.90 -6.31 -1.21
CA ASP A 38 -7.48 -6.89 0.00
C ASP A 38 -8.40 -5.86 0.64
N VAL A 39 -9.04 -6.25 1.75
CA VAL A 39 -9.75 -5.30 2.59
C VAL A 39 -8.76 -4.28 3.15
N ILE A 40 -9.27 -3.11 3.50
CA ILE A 40 -8.46 -2.05 4.09
C ILE A 40 -8.66 -2.10 5.60
N THR A 41 -7.58 -2.21 6.35
CA THR A 41 -7.64 -2.16 7.81
C THR A 41 -7.34 -0.74 8.25
N ILE A 42 -8.25 -0.15 9.02
CA ILE A 42 -8.10 1.21 9.54
C ILE A 42 -7.99 1.12 11.05
N GLY A 43 -6.96 1.72 11.61
CA GLY A 43 -6.76 1.75 13.05
C GLY A 43 -5.83 2.87 13.47
N GLU A 44 -5.56 2.92 14.76
CA GLU A 44 -4.74 3.98 15.35
C GLU A 44 -3.32 3.50 15.59
N PHE A 45 -2.36 4.35 15.24
CA PHE A 45 -0.96 4.17 15.61
C PHE A 45 -0.39 5.52 16.05
N ASN A 46 0.07 5.59 17.30
CA ASN A 46 0.62 6.82 17.88
C ASN A 46 -0.30 8.03 17.72
N GLY A 47 -1.61 7.82 17.96
CA GLY A 47 -2.59 8.90 17.89
C GLY A 47 -3.05 9.28 16.49
N ARG A 48 -2.59 8.57 15.46
CA ARG A 48 -2.97 8.83 14.07
C ARG A 48 -3.78 7.68 13.49
N GLN A 49 -4.78 8.01 12.70
CA GLN A 49 -5.54 7.01 11.97
C GLN A 49 -4.77 6.61 10.71
N ILE A 50 -4.53 5.32 10.58
CA ILE A 50 -3.76 4.76 9.48
C ILE A 50 -4.60 3.69 8.79
N ALA A 51 -4.58 3.72 7.46
CA ALA A 51 -5.16 2.66 6.64
C ALA A 51 -4.05 1.78 6.09
N PHE A 52 -4.27 0.49 6.14
CA PHE A 52 -3.29 -0.51 5.68
C PHE A 52 -3.94 -1.47 4.71
N MET A 53 -3.23 -1.79 3.62
CA MET A 53 -3.65 -2.82 2.67
C MET A 53 -2.42 -3.56 2.16
N PRO A 54 -2.36 -4.90 2.28
CA PRO A 54 -1.29 -5.67 1.65
C PRO A 54 -1.51 -5.72 0.14
N ARG A 55 -0.58 -5.15 -0.65
CA ARG A 55 -0.77 -5.03 -2.11
C ARG A 55 -0.80 -6.36 -2.86
N HIS A 56 -0.19 -7.41 -2.27
CA HIS A 56 -0.25 -8.76 -2.83
C HIS A 56 -1.37 -9.62 -2.22
N GLY A 57 -2.21 -9.03 -1.35
CA GLY A 57 -3.18 -9.75 -0.55
C GLY A 57 -2.53 -10.36 0.69
N LYS A 58 -3.33 -10.63 1.74
CA LYS A 58 -2.82 -11.21 3.00
C LYS A 58 -2.09 -12.53 2.79
N LYS A 59 -2.56 -13.34 1.84
CA LYS A 59 -1.99 -14.64 1.54
C LYS A 59 -0.86 -14.58 0.51
N HIS A 60 -0.50 -13.37 0.09
CA HIS A 60 0.54 -13.14 -0.91
C HIS A 60 0.27 -13.92 -2.21
N THR A 61 -0.98 -13.88 -2.67
CA THR A 61 -1.42 -14.64 -3.85
C THR A 61 -1.47 -13.84 -5.14
N ILE A 62 -1.35 -12.51 -5.05
CA ILE A 62 -1.43 -11.62 -6.20
C ILE A 62 -0.01 -11.29 -6.68
N PRO A 63 0.41 -11.77 -7.86
CA PRO A 63 1.73 -11.43 -8.38
C PRO A 63 1.80 -9.94 -8.78
N PRO A 64 3.01 -9.35 -8.84
CA PRO A 64 3.15 -7.91 -9.07
C PRO A 64 2.44 -7.40 -10.32
N HIS A 65 2.43 -8.15 -11.40
CA HIS A 65 1.82 -7.70 -12.65
C HIS A 65 0.29 -7.76 -12.65
N LEU A 66 -0.31 -8.40 -11.64
CA LEU A 66 -1.76 -8.50 -11.50
C LEU A 66 -2.32 -7.61 -10.39
N ILE A 67 -1.47 -6.85 -9.70
CA ILE A 67 -1.94 -5.91 -8.68
C ILE A 67 -2.77 -4.83 -9.38
N ASN A 68 -3.98 -4.60 -8.86
CA ASN A 68 -4.86 -3.55 -9.37
C ASN A 68 -4.53 -2.22 -8.70
N PHE A 69 -3.47 -1.57 -9.18
CA PHE A 69 -2.99 -0.31 -8.60
C PHE A 69 -4.04 0.79 -8.66
N ARG A 70 -4.82 0.86 -9.75
CA ARG A 70 -5.85 1.89 -9.90
C ARG A 70 -6.92 1.76 -8.81
N ALA A 71 -7.40 0.54 -8.59
CA ALA A 71 -8.39 0.29 -7.53
C ALA A 71 -7.82 0.62 -6.15
N ASN A 72 -6.58 0.19 -5.89
CA ASN A 72 -5.94 0.41 -4.59
C ASN A 72 -5.78 1.90 -4.27
N ILE A 73 -5.29 2.68 -5.23
CA ILE A 73 -5.09 4.12 -5.04
C ILE A 73 -6.44 4.84 -4.95
N TRP A 74 -7.39 4.47 -5.79
CA TRP A 74 -8.72 5.06 -5.77
C TRP A 74 -9.41 4.85 -4.42
N ALA A 75 -9.31 3.64 -3.88
CA ALA A 75 -9.90 3.32 -2.59
C ALA A 75 -9.29 4.15 -1.46
N PHE A 76 -7.97 4.34 -1.46
CA PHE A 76 -7.31 5.19 -0.47
C PHE A 76 -7.76 6.64 -0.61
N LYS A 77 -7.90 7.12 -1.82
CA LYS A 77 -8.40 8.49 -2.05
C LYS A 77 -9.82 8.66 -1.48
N GLU A 78 -10.68 7.67 -1.68
CA GLU A 78 -12.06 7.71 -1.14
C GLU A 78 -12.08 7.76 0.39
N LEU A 79 -11.07 7.23 1.06
CA LEU A 79 -10.96 7.28 2.52
C LEU A 79 -10.36 8.60 3.02
N GLY A 80 -10.07 9.54 2.13
CA GLY A 80 -9.50 10.83 2.52
C GLY A 80 -7.99 10.79 2.79
N ILE A 81 -7.32 9.72 2.38
CA ILE A 81 -5.88 9.56 2.60
C ILE A 81 -5.12 10.54 1.71
N LYS A 82 -4.19 11.27 2.31
CA LYS A 82 -3.40 12.31 1.63
C LYS A 82 -1.96 11.90 1.40
N ARG A 83 -1.46 10.92 2.13
CA ARG A 83 -0.07 10.44 2.04
C ARG A 83 -0.06 8.93 2.00
N ILE A 84 0.73 8.38 1.11
CA ILE A 84 0.88 6.93 0.97
C ILE A 84 2.33 6.56 1.19
N ILE A 85 2.53 5.53 2.01
CA ILE A 85 3.83 4.90 2.22
C ILE A 85 3.75 3.51 1.62
N ALA A 86 4.66 3.21 0.71
CA ALA A 86 4.67 1.93 0.01
C ALA A 86 6.04 1.27 0.15
N PRO A 87 6.33 0.64 1.30
CA PRO A 87 7.62 -0.01 1.50
C PRO A 87 7.77 -1.25 0.63
N SER A 88 9.00 -1.49 0.17
CA SER A 88 9.35 -2.67 -0.61
C SER A 88 10.68 -3.22 -0.13
N ALA A 89 10.78 -4.54 -0.03
CA ALA A 89 12.04 -5.19 0.24
C ALA A 89 12.85 -5.27 -1.05
N VAL A 90 14.10 -4.87 -0.99
CA VAL A 90 14.98 -4.84 -2.16
C VAL A 90 16.38 -5.34 -1.79
N GLY A 91 17.11 -5.82 -2.80
CA GLY A 91 18.52 -6.14 -2.63
C GLY A 91 19.38 -4.91 -2.87
N SER A 92 20.48 -4.81 -2.14
CA SER A 92 21.41 -3.71 -2.28
C SER A 92 22.54 -4.06 -3.24
N LEU A 93 22.89 -3.09 -4.09
CA LEU A 93 24.07 -3.17 -4.96
C LEU A 93 25.26 -2.36 -4.40
N LYS A 94 25.10 -1.79 -3.21
CA LYS A 94 26.14 -0.97 -2.57
C LYS A 94 26.38 -1.44 -1.15
N GLU A 95 27.64 -1.47 -0.74
CA GLU A 95 28.02 -1.89 0.61
C GLU A 95 27.51 -0.94 1.70
N GLU A 96 27.37 0.33 1.38
CA GLU A 96 26.88 1.34 2.33
C GLU A 96 25.40 1.19 2.66
N PHE A 97 24.64 0.43 1.86
CA PHE A 97 23.24 0.10 2.16
C PHE A 97 23.14 -1.36 2.58
N GLU A 98 23.20 -1.60 3.88
CA GLU A 98 23.18 -2.93 4.46
C GLU A 98 21.76 -3.39 4.79
N PRO A 99 21.52 -4.70 5.00
CA PRO A 99 20.26 -5.17 5.51
C PRO A 99 19.86 -4.42 6.79
N GLY A 100 18.58 -4.05 6.88
CA GLY A 100 18.07 -3.26 7.99
C GLY A 100 18.07 -1.76 7.74
N HIS A 101 18.71 -1.29 6.67
CA HIS A 101 18.67 0.11 6.29
C HIS A 101 17.39 0.43 5.50
N PHE A 102 16.94 1.67 5.62
CA PHE A 102 15.87 2.22 4.80
C PHE A 102 16.44 3.21 3.80
N ALA A 103 15.94 3.18 2.58
CA ALA A 103 16.33 4.12 1.54
C ALA A 103 15.08 4.82 1.00
N LEU A 104 15.15 6.15 0.85
CA LEU A 104 14.10 6.93 0.21
C LEU A 104 14.59 7.32 -1.18
N PRO A 105 14.03 6.71 -2.24
CA PRO A 105 14.46 7.06 -3.60
C PRO A 105 14.02 8.48 -3.95
N SER A 106 14.90 9.20 -4.65
CA SER A 106 14.58 10.54 -5.15
C SER A 106 14.00 10.49 -6.56
N GLN A 107 14.24 9.40 -7.29
CA GLN A 107 13.75 9.23 -8.65
C GLN A 107 13.76 7.75 -9.01
N PHE A 108 13.07 7.39 -10.09
CA PHE A 108 13.05 6.01 -10.57
C PHE A 108 12.98 6.00 -12.10
N ILE A 109 13.33 4.84 -12.66
CA ILE A 109 13.12 4.52 -14.07
C ILE A 109 12.13 3.36 -14.11
N ASP A 110 11.05 3.54 -14.86
CA ASP A 110 10.00 2.53 -14.93
C ASP A 110 10.25 1.57 -16.10
N PHE A 111 10.62 0.34 -15.77
CA PHE A 111 10.80 -0.74 -16.74
C PHE A 111 9.59 -1.69 -16.79
N THR A 112 8.52 -1.39 -16.06
CA THR A 112 7.35 -2.27 -16.05
C THR A 112 6.67 -2.32 -17.40
N LYS A 113 6.04 -3.45 -17.69
CA LYS A 113 5.29 -3.69 -18.92
C LYS A 113 3.94 -4.30 -18.59
N SER A 114 2.98 -4.14 -19.50
CA SER A 114 1.65 -4.73 -19.38
C SER A 114 0.90 -4.30 -18.11
N ARG A 115 1.14 -3.09 -17.67
CA ARG A 115 0.46 -2.48 -16.53
C ARG A 115 -0.30 -1.25 -16.94
N GLU A 116 -1.46 -1.05 -16.32
CA GLU A 116 -2.22 0.18 -16.48
C GLU A 116 -1.48 1.32 -15.79
N GLY A 117 -1.07 2.32 -16.54
CA GLY A 117 -0.33 3.47 -16.01
C GLY A 117 -1.15 4.72 -15.79
N THR A 118 -2.46 4.66 -16.02
CA THR A 118 -3.34 5.83 -15.95
C THR A 118 -4.73 5.42 -15.52
N PHE A 119 -5.48 6.39 -14.99
CA PHE A 119 -6.87 6.21 -14.60
C PHE A 119 -7.85 6.45 -15.76
N SER A 120 -7.36 6.90 -16.87
CA SER A 120 -8.20 7.15 -18.06
C SER A 120 -8.42 5.91 -18.91
#